data_accbede2590b062cf2005891b909c331
#
_entry.id   accbede2590b062cf2005891b909c331
#
_cell.length_a   1.000
_cell.length_b   1.000
_cell.length_c   1.000
_cell.angle_alpha   90.00
_cell.angle_beta   90.00
_cell.angle_gamma   90.00
#
_symmetry.space_group_name_H-M   'P 1'
#
loop_
_entity.id
_entity.type
_entity.pdbx_description
1 polymer ?
#
loop_
_entity_poly.entity_id
_entity_poly.type
_entity_poly.pdbx_seq_one_letter_code
_entity_poly.pdbx_strand_id
1 'polypeptide(L)'
;MGELYRRLKDYSKTDYYPYHMPGHKRLLCGEFPREIMDIDITEIDGFDNLHAPEEILRRLQNEAAGLYGADESFYLINGSTCGVLAAISAAVPRGGRILMTRGAHKSAYHAAYLRNLTVSYLYPEMMEEYDIYDAVTQEQIAEAFSREPVPDAVFLVSPTYEGRIADIETIAKLVHSKGIPLIVDEAHGAHLGLAEGFAKNSCQCGADLVIHSVHKTLPALTQSALLHVNGRPVSYTHLTLPTT
;
A
#
# COMPACT_ATOMS: atom_id res chain seq x y z
N MET A 1 -8.49 18.09 -12.67
CA MET A 1 -8.89 16.81 -13.32
C MET A 1 -7.63 16.18 -13.90
N GLY A 2 -7.32 14.94 -13.49
CA GLY A 2 -6.06 14.26 -13.83
C GLY A 2 -5.85 14.05 -15.32
N GLU A 3 -4.60 13.96 -15.75
CA GLU A 3 -4.23 13.82 -17.18
C GLU A 3 -4.79 12.54 -17.80
N LEU A 4 -4.64 11.40 -17.13
CA LEU A 4 -5.16 10.10 -17.61
C LEU A 4 -6.68 10.17 -17.84
N TYR A 5 -7.43 10.77 -16.91
CA TYR A 5 -8.89 10.92 -17.08
C TYR A 5 -9.24 11.77 -18.32
N ARG A 6 -8.54 12.88 -18.54
CA ARG A 6 -8.74 13.70 -19.76
C ARG A 6 -8.48 12.89 -21.03
N ARG A 7 -7.38 12.16 -21.06
CA ARG A 7 -7.00 11.30 -22.19
C ARG A 7 -8.05 10.22 -22.48
N LEU A 8 -8.57 9.56 -21.44
CA LEU A 8 -9.67 8.60 -21.54
C LEU A 8 -10.95 9.25 -22.09
N LYS A 9 -11.31 10.43 -21.58
CA LYS A 9 -12.49 11.19 -22.07
C LYS A 9 -12.35 11.65 -23.51
N ASP A 10 -11.16 12.00 -23.97
CA ASP A 10 -10.94 12.37 -25.36
C ASP A 10 -10.97 11.15 -26.27
N TYR A 11 -10.38 10.02 -25.82
CA TYR A 11 -10.51 8.75 -26.51
C TYR A 11 -11.98 8.28 -26.64
N SER A 12 -12.80 8.49 -25.61
CA SER A 12 -14.22 8.11 -25.63
C SER A 12 -15.05 8.84 -26.68
N LYS A 13 -14.58 10.00 -27.18
CA LYS A 13 -15.24 10.81 -28.22
C LYS A 13 -14.83 10.42 -29.64
N THR A 14 -13.82 9.54 -29.79
CA THR A 14 -13.41 9.07 -31.12
C THR A 14 -14.45 8.13 -31.71
N ASP A 15 -14.45 8.00 -33.03
CA ASP A 15 -15.30 7.07 -33.77
C ASP A 15 -14.68 5.67 -33.91
N TYR A 16 -13.57 5.40 -33.22
CA TYR A 16 -12.94 4.09 -33.22
C TYR A 16 -13.84 3.04 -32.59
N TYR A 17 -14.12 1.96 -33.32
CA TYR A 17 -14.82 0.83 -32.74
C TYR A 17 -13.88 0.05 -31.82
N PRO A 18 -14.29 -0.22 -30.56
CA PRO A 18 -13.41 -0.84 -29.58
C PRO A 18 -13.28 -2.36 -29.78
N TYR A 19 -12.39 -2.79 -30.65
CA TYR A 19 -12.07 -4.21 -30.82
C TYR A 19 -11.34 -4.83 -29.63
N HIS A 20 -10.76 -3.98 -28.78
CA HIS A 20 -10.11 -4.38 -27.52
C HIS A 20 -11.12 -4.77 -26.43
N MET A 21 -10.66 -5.38 -25.34
CA MET A 21 -11.46 -5.55 -24.12
C MET A 21 -11.75 -4.17 -23.49
N PRO A 22 -12.80 -4.00 -22.71
CA PRO A 22 -13.76 -5.02 -22.26
C PRO A 22 -14.85 -5.36 -23.29
N GLY A 23 -15.61 -6.42 -22.96
CA GLY A 23 -16.63 -7.00 -23.86
C GLY A 23 -17.88 -6.14 -24.10
N HIS A 24 -18.16 -5.13 -23.26
CA HIS A 24 -19.32 -4.24 -23.44
C HIS A 24 -19.19 -3.30 -24.66
N LYS A 25 -18.00 -3.13 -25.22
CA LYS A 25 -17.75 -2.35 -26.46
C LYS A 25 -18.32 -0.93 -26.44
N ARG A 26 -18.37 -0.29 -25.26
CA ARG A 26 -19.04 1.03 -25.04
C ARG A 26 -20.53 1.05 -25.42
N LEU A 27 -21.13 -0.13 -25.52
CA LEU A 27 -22.57 -0.23 -25.74
C LEU A 27 -23.31 -0.16 -24.41
N LEU A 28 -24.49 0.47 -24.42
CA LEU A 28 -25.33 0.51 -23.22
C LEU A 28 -25.77 -0.90 -22.85
N CYS A 29 -25.43 -1.33 -21.65
CA CYS A 29 -25.86 -2.58 -21.05
C CYS A 29 -26.70 -2.28 -19.81
N GLY A 30 -28.02 -2.24 -19.98
CA GLY A 30 -28.94 -2.00 -18.87
C GLY A 30 -28.81 -0.59 -18.26
N GLU A 31 -28.78 -0.52 -16.93
CA GLU A 31 -28.78 0.72 -16.16
C GLU A 31 -27.36 1.26 -15.82
N PHE A 32 -26.31 0.67 -16.41
CA PHE A 32 -24.95 1.14 -16.15
C PHE A 32 -24.71 2.53 -16.75
N PRO A 33 -24.09 3.45 -15.98
CA PRO A 33 -23.76 4.78 -16.49
C PRO A 33 -22.81 4.68 -17.69
N ARG A 34 -23.21 5.26 -18.80
CA ARG A 34 -22.43 5.26 -20.04
C ARG A 34 -21.03 5.83 -19.85
N GLU A 35 -20.91 6.86 -19.03
CA GLU A 35 -19.65 7.57 -18.77
C GLU A 35 -18.57 6.66 -18.17
N ILE A 36 -18.95 5.62 -17.43
CA ILE A 36 -18.02 4.63 -16.90
C ILE A 36 -17.54 3.71 -18.02
N MET A 37 -18.47 3.20 -18.84
CA MET A 37 -18.12 2.30 -19.95
C MET A 37 -17.28 3.01 -21.03
N ASP A 38 -17.48 4.31 -21.22
CA ASP A 38 -16.76 5.10 -22.19
C ASP A 38 -15.25 5.21 -21.89
N ILE A 39 -14.87 5.13 -20.60
CA ILE A 39 -13.49 5.24 -20.12
C ILE A 39 -12.91 3.93 -19.63
N ASP A 40 -13.67 2.83 -19.68
CA ASP A 40 -13.21 1.51 -19.30
C ASP A 40 -12.46 0.86 -20.48
N ILE A 41 -11.17 0.66 -20.30
CA ILE A 41 -10.25 0.12 -21.30
C ILE A 41 -9.29 -0.87 -20.67
N THR A 42 -8.65 -1.67 -21.51
CA THR A 42 -7.47 -2.45 -21.14
C THR A 42 -6.19 -1.74 -21.61
N GLU A 43 -5.08 -2.46 -21.66
CA GLU A 43 -3.79 -2.01 -22.20
C GLU A 43 -3.88 -1.89 -23.74
N ILE A 44 -4.17 -0.70 -24.21
CA ILE A 44 -4.25 -0.35 -25.63
C ILE A 44 -3.22 0.73 -25.96
N ASP A 45 -2.85 0.83 -27.23
CA ASP A 45 -1.90 1.82 -27.74
C ASP A 45 -2.24 3.24 -27.21
N GLY A 46 -1.23 3.86 -26.59
CA GLY A 46 -1.35 5.21 -26.04
C GLY A 46 -1.90 5.28 -24.62
N PHE A 47 -2.20 4.16 -23.94
CA PHE A 47 -2.72 4.16 -22.56
C PHE A 47 -1.85 3.40 -21.56
N ASP A 48 -0.73 2.84 -22.01
CA ASP A 48 0.23 2.13 -21.16
C ASP A 48 -0.33 0.79 -20.59
N ASN A 49 0.51 0.05 -19.86
CA ASN A 49 0.15 -1.20 -19.22
C ASN A 49 0.55 -1.15 -17.74
N LEU A 50 -0.43 -1.31 -16.85
CA LEU A 50 -0.21 -1.21 -15.41
C LEU A 50 0.78 -2.26 -14.87
N HIS A 51 0.89 -3.43 -15.52
CA HIS A 51 1.83 -4.49 -15.11
C HIS A 51 3.26 -4.25 -15.59
N ALA A 52 3.44 -3.44 -16.62
CA ALA A 52 4.73 -3.03 -17.15
C ALA A 52 4.66 -1.56 -17.60
N PRO A 53 4.48 -0.62 -16.67
CA PRO A 53 4.26 0.78 -17.00
C PRO A 53 5.55 1.41 -17.56
N GLU A 54 5.45 2.03 -18.72
CA GLU A 54 6.58 2.67 -19.41
C GLU A 54 6.33 4.15 -19.72
N GLU A 55 5.07 4.55 -19.83
CA GLU A 55 4.67 5.89 -20.26
C GLU A 55 3.88 6.66 -19.18
N ILE A 56 2.56 6.85 -19.41
CA ILE A 56 1.70 7.69 -18.56
C ILE A 56 1.54 7.10 -17.15
N LEU A 57 1.38 5.79 -17.02
CA LEU A 57 1.21 5.16 -15.71
C LEU A 57 2.53 5.22 -14.92
N ARG A 58 3.68 4.97 -15.57
CA ARG A 58 5.00 5.11 -14.94
C ARG A 58 5.21 6.54 -14.43
N ARG A 59 4.90 7.55 -15.24
CA ARG A 59 5.05 8.95 -14.84
C ARG A 59 4.14 9.29 -13.66
N LEU A 60 2.88 8.87 -13.67
CA LEU A 60 1.95 9.13 -12.57
C LEU A 60 2.34 8.37 -11.29
N GLN A 61 2.92 7.16 -11.39
CA GLN A 61 3.50 6.46 -10.24
C GLN A 61 4.71 7.22 -9.67
N ASN A 62 5.57 7.76 -10.52
CA ASN A 62 6.71 8.58 -10.08
C ASN A 62 6.24 9.89 -9.43
N GLU A 63 5.17 10.53 -9.94
CA GLU A 63 4.57 11.70 -9.30
C GLU A 63 4.02 11.34 -7.90
N ALA A 64 3.34 10.19 -7.75
CA ALA A 64 2.89 9.71 -6.46
C ALA A 64 4.06 9.41 -5.51
N ALA A 65 5.14 8.79 -6.00
CA ALA A 65 6.34 8.57 -5.22
C ALA A 65 6.94 9.89 -4.69
N GLY A 66 7.11 10.89 -5.57
CA GLY A 66 7.59 12.21 -5.19
C GLY A 66 6.70 12.92 -4.17
N LEU A 67 5.37 12.76 -4.27
CA LEU A 67 4.41 13.37 -3.37
C LEU A 67 4.53 12.79 -1.94
N TYR A 68 4.75 11.50 -1.80
CA TYR A 68 4.89 10.82 -0.50
C TYR A 68 6.33 10.74 0.00
N GLY A 69 7.32 11.12 -0.80
CA GLY A 69 8.74 11.01 -0.45
C GLY A 69 9.24 9.56 -0.48
N ALA A 70 8.67 8.75 -1.38
CA ALA A 70 9.09 7.38 -1.63
C ALA A 70 10.02 7.29 -2.84
N ASP A 71 10.82 6.21 -2.93
CA ASP A 71 11.64 5.93 -4.13
C ASP A 71 10.77 5.44 -5.28
N GLU A 72 9.81 4.57 -4.99
CA GLU A 72 8.84 4.07 -5.95
C GLU A 72 7.43 3.97 -5.36
N SER A 73 6.41 4.13 -6.22
CA SER A 73 5.01 3.93 -5.85
C SER A 73 4.29 3.10 -6.90
N PHE A 74 3.41 2.22 -6.44
CA PHE A 74 2.64 1.31 -7.30
C PHE A 74 1.14 1.50 -7.06
N TYR A 75 0.37 1.66 -8.13
CA TYR A 75 -1.09 1.61 -8.08
C TYR A 75 -1.56 0.18 -7.83
N LEU A 76 -2.43 0.00 -6.85
CA LEU A 76 -2.99 -1.30 -6.49
C LEU A 76 -4.43 -1.42 -6.97
N ILE A 77 -4.75 -2.47 -7.73
CA ILE A 77 -6.09 -2.69 -8.30
C ILE A 77 -7.03 -3.44 -7.34
N ASN A 78 -6.50 -4.14 -6.34
CA ASN A 78 -7.26 -4.93 -5.37
C ASN A 78 -7.17 -4.38 -3.94
N GLY A 79 -7.10 -3.04 -3.81
CA GLY A 79 -7.05 -2.35 -2.53
C GLY A 79 -5.76 -2.59 -1.75
N SER A 80 -5.69 -2.02 -0.56
CA SER A 80 -4.54 -2.18 0.34
C SER A 80 -4.34 -3.63 0.80
N THR A 81 -5.38 -4.47 0.77
CA THR A 81 -5.22 -5.93 1.02
C THR A 81 -4.16 -6.53 0.11
N CYS A 82 -4.20 -6.20 -1.17
CA CYS A 82 -3.18 -6.64 -2.14
C CYS A 82 -1.79 -6.11 -1.77
N GLY A 83 -1.70 -4.83 -1.40
CA GLY A 83 -0.45 -4.21 -0.96
C GLY A 83 0.15 -4.88 0.26
N VAL A 84 -0.66 -5.20 1.26
CA VAL A 84 -0.20 -5.92 2.47
C VAL A 84 0.33 -7.31 2.12
N LEU A 85 -0.42 -8.06 1.29
CA LEU A 85 0.02 -9.39 0.83
C LEU A 85 1.34 -9.31 0.06
N ALA A 86 1.47 -8.33 -0.85
CA ALA A 86 2.68 -8.10 -1.63
C ALA A 86 3.87 -7.71 -0.76
N ALA A 87 3.69 -6.71 0.11
CA ALA A 87 4.75 -6.20 0.99
C ALA A 87 5.32 -7.31 1.89
N ILE A 88 4.45 -8.05 2.59
CA ILE A 88 4.89 -9.16 3.45
C ILE A 88 5.54 -10.27 2.62
N SER A 89 4.98 -10.60 1.45
CA SER A 89 5.54 -11.65 0.59
C SER A 89 6.91 -11.30 0.02
N ALA A 90 7.15 -10.02 -0.22
CA ALA A 90 8.42 -9.50 -0.73
C ALA A 90 9.48 -9.43 0.38
N ALA A 91 9.10 -8.96 1.58
CA ALA A 91 10.03 -8.73 2.68
C ALA A 91 10.38 -9.99 3.48
N VAL A 92 9.49 -11.00 3.52
CA VAL A 92 9.66 -12.19 4.37
C VAL A 92 9.73 -13.45 3.52
N PRO A 93 10.81 -14.23 3.59
CA PRO A 93 10.90 -15.50 2.86
C PRO A 93 9.82 -16.49 3.32
N ARG A 94 9.45 -17.43 2.46
CA ARG A 94 8.50 -18.49 2.84
C ARG A 94 9.05 -19.30 4.04
N GLY A 95 8.23 -19.48 5.07
CA GLY A 95 8.62 -20.13 6.32
C GLY A 95 9.44 -19.25 7.27
N GLY A 96 9.65 -17.97 6.90
CA GLY A 96 10.37 -16.98 7.70
C GLY A 96 9.60 -16.51 8.95
N ARG A 97 10.14 -15.52 9.62
CA ARG A 97 9.58 -14.93 10.84
C ARG A 97 9.14 -13.49 10.62
N ILE A 98 8.01 -13.11 11.19
CA ILE A 98 7.52 -11.73 11.18
C ILE A 98 7.11 -11.32 12.60
N LEU A 99 7.54 -10.12 13.01
CA LEU A 99 7.02 -9.47 14.20
C LEU A 99 5.94 -8.47 13.78
N MET A 100 4.70 -8.63 14.24
CA MET A 100 3.59 -7.80 13.77
C MET A 100 2.68 -7.32 14.87
N THR A 101 2.09 -6.14 14.70
CA THR A 101 1.05 -5.61 15.59
C THR A 101 -0.15 -6.57 15.65
N ARG A 102 -0.58 -6.94 16.88
CA ARG A 102 -1.71 -7.86 17.08
C ARG A 102 -3.02 -7.32 16.50
N GLY A 103 -3.22 -6.00 16.50
CA GLY A 103 -4.37 -5.30 15.90
C GLY A 103 -4.31 -5.13 14.38
N ALA A 104 -3.43 -5.85 13.67
CA ALA A 104 -3.31 -5.77 12.22
C ALA A 104 -4.59 -6.20 11.49
N HIS A 105 -4.81 -5.64 10.29
CA HIS A 105 -5.90 -6.05 9.43
C HIS A 105 -5.75 -7.54 9.02
N LYS A 106 -6.87 -8.23 8.79
CA LYS A 106 -6.89 -9.67 8.42
C LYS A 106 -5.98 -10.02 7.23
N SER A 107 -5.69 -9.08 6.33
CA SER A 107 -4.77 -9.30 5.21
C SER A 107 -3.35 -9.67 5.65
N ALA A 108 -2.85 -9.11 6.77
CA ALA A 108 -1.54 -9.48 7.31
C ALA A 108 -1.52 -10.93 7.82
N TYR A 109 -2.59 -11.37 8.48
CA TYR A 109 -2.76 -12.75 8.91
C TYR A 109 -2.87 -13.71 7.72
N HIS A 110 -3.58 -13.30 6.66
CA HIS A 110 -3.65 -14.09 5.42
C HIS A 110 -2.28 -14.20 4.76
N ALA A 111 -1.49 -13.12 4.70
CA ALA A 111 -0.12 -13.16 4.19
C ALA A 111 0.76 -14.13 5.00
N ALA A 112 0.69 -14.05 6.33
CA ALA A 112 1.42 -14.95 7.20
C ALA A 112 1.03 -16.42 6.97
N TYR A 113 -0.26 -16.72 6.83
CA TYR A 113 -0.76 -18.06 6.52
C TYR A 113 -0.28 -18.55 5.15
N LEU A 114 -0.46 -17.76 4.09
CA LEU A 114 -0.07 -18.13 2.72
C LEU A 114 1.43 -18.36 2.57
N ARG A 115 2.24 -17.59 3.31
CA ARG A 115 3.71 -17.70 3.31
C ARG A 115 4.23 -18.69 4.34
N ASN A 116 3.35 -19.32 5.16
CA ASN A 116 3.71 -20.23 6.24
C ASN A 116 4.69 -19.62 7.24
N LEU A 117 4.43 -18.35 7.65
CA LEU A 117 5.32 -17.60 8.52
C LEU A 117 5.15 -17.98 10.00
N THR A 118 6.25 -17.90 10.74
CA THR A 118 6.21 -17.86 12.20
C THR A 118 5.93 -16.42 12.64
N VAL A 119 4.86 -16.21 13.40
CA VAL A 119 4.40 -14.88 13.79
C VAL A 119 4.66 -14.65 15.28
N SER A 120 5.37 -13.57 15.60
CA SER A 120 5.44 -12.98 16.93
C SER A 120 4.58 -11.71 16.96
N TYR A 121 3.97 -11.42 18.10
CA TYR A 121 3.02 -10.32 18.21
C TYR A 121 3.49 -9.21 19.14
N LEU A 122 3.32 -7.97 18.68
CA LEU A 122 3.35 -6.77 19.50
C LEU A 122 1.92 -6.48 19.98
N TYR A 123 1.76 -6.33 21.27
CA TYR A 123 0.47 -6.02 21.90
C TYR A 123 0.47 -4.55 22.29
N PRO A 124 -0.28 -3.67 21.58
CA PRO A 124 -0.43 -2.28 21.97
C PRO A 124 -0.98 -2.16 23.38
N GLU A 125 -0.59 -1.13 24.11
CA GLU A 125 -1.13 -0.82 25.43
C GLU A 125 -2.54 -0.25 25.32
N MET A 126 -3.36 -0.49 26.33
CA MET A 126 -4.70 0.09 26.44
C MET A 126 -4.61 1.47 27.06
N MET A 127 -5.21 2.46 26.41
CA MET A 127 -5.44 3.78 26.97
C MET A 127 -6.78 3.75 27.74
N GLU A 128 -6.72 3.48 29.05
CA GLU A 128 -7.92 3.27 29.89
C GLU A 128 -8.90 4.45 29.84
N GLU A 129 -8.38 5.69 29.72
CA GLU A 129 -9.20 6.91 29.66
C GLU A 129 -10.19 6.91 28.48
N TYR A 130 -9.80 6.29 27.34
CA TYR A 130 -10.59 6.30 26.10
C TYR A 130 -11.08 4.91 25.68
N ASP A 131 -10.69 3.88 26.40
CA ASP A 131 -10.97 2.47 26.06
C ASP A 131 -10.54 2.09 24.62
N ILE A 132 -9.35 2.58 24.21
CA ILE A 132 -8.75 2.32 22.90
C ILE A 132 -7.32 1.83 23.06
N TYR A 133 -6.81 1.15 22.05
CA TYR A 133 -5.40 0.78 21.99
C TYR A 133 -4.53 1.95 21.50
N ASP A 134 -3.37 2.13 22.12
CA ASP A 134 -2.36 3.07 21.66
C ASP A 134 -1.55 2.50 20.48
N ALA A 135 -0.69 3.32 19.89
CA ALA A 135 0.28 2.87 18.92
C ALA A 135 1.39 2.06 19.59
N VAL A 136 1.98 1.11 18.85
CA VAL A 136 3.17 0.36 19.29
C VAL A 136 4.34 1.31 19.48
N THR A 137 5.12 1.09 20.54
CA THR A 137 6.29 1.91 20.87
C THR A 137 7.61 1.23 20.48
N GLN A 138 8.69 2.02 20.39
CA GLN A 138 10.03 1.52 20.16
C GLN A 138 10.48 0.55 21.25
N GLU A 139 10.14 0.82 22.52
CA GLU A 139 10.49 0.01 23.68
C GLU A 139 9.90 -1.39 23.58
N GLN A 140 8.64 -1.51 23.15
CA GLN A 140 7.97 -2.79 22.94
C GLN A 140 8.69 -3.63 21.86
N ILE A 141 9.16 -2.98 20.77
CA ILE A 141 9.92 -3.66 19.72
C ILE A 141 11.30 -4.08 20.22
N ALA A 142 12.00 -3.21 20.96
CA ALA A 142 13.28 -3.53 21.56
C ALA A 142 13.19 -4.71 22.54
N GLU A 143 12.14 -4.75 23.35
CA GLU A 143 11.85 -5.85 24.25
C GLU A 143 11.60 -7.16 23.49
N ALA A 144 10.80 -7.12 22.41
CA ALA A 144 10.56 -8.29 21.55
C ALA A 144 11.87 -8.82 20.95
N PHE A 145 12.75 -7.94 20.46
CA PHE A 145 14.07 -8.32 19.94
C PHE A 145 15.01 -8.92 20.99
N SER A 146 14.80 -8.64 22.29
CA SER A 146 15.59 -9.24 23.37
C SER A 146 15.10 -10.63 23.78
N ARG A 147 13.82 -10.92 23.55
CA ARG A 147 13.17 -12.17 23.99
C ARG A 147 13.15 -13.25 22.92
N GLU A 148 13.16 -12.87 21.66
CA GLU A 148 12.98 -13.77 20.53
C GLU A 148 14.08 -13.60 19.48
N PRO A 149 14.30 -14.60 18.61
CA PRO A 149 15.19 -14.43 17.46
C PRO A 149 14.72 -13.25 16.60
N VAL A 150 15.68 -12.48 16.08
CA VAL A 150 15.40 -11.36 15.18
C VAL A 150 14.54 -11.85 14.01
N PRO A 151 13.38 -11.20 13.73
CA PRO A 151 12.52 -11.58 12.61
C PRO A 151 13.13 -11.16 11.27
N ASP A 152 12.55 -11.63 10.17
CA ASP A 152 12.94 -11.19 8.82
C ASP A 152 12.33 -9.83 8.46
N ALA A 153 11.23 -9.42 9.12
CA ALA A 153 10.64 -8.09 9.00
C ALA A 153 9.81 -7.71 10.23
N VAL A 154 9.59 -6.41 10.42
CA VAL A 154 8.60 -5.87 11.35
C VAL A 154 7.43 -5.30 10.56
N PHE A 155 6.19 -5.62 10.98
CA PHE A 155 4.96 -5.10 10.39
C PHE A 155 4.16 -4.33 11.43
N LEU A 156 3.90 -3.05 11.18
CA LEU A 156 3.15 -2.17 12.06
C LEU A 156 1.88 -1.64 11.39
N VAL A 157 0.91 -1.26 12.22
CA VAL A 157 -0.26 -0.48 11.80
C VAL A 157 -0.12 0.93 12.39
N SER A 158 -0.01 1.93 11.54
CA SER A 158 0.07 3.34 11.95
C SER A 158 -0.43 4.25 10.81
N PRO A 159 -1.48 5.06 11.02
CA PRO A 159 -2.27 5.16 12.24
C PRO A 159 -3.04 3.88 12.58
N THR A 160 -3.36 3.68 13.88
CA THR A 160 -4.34 2.67 14.29
C THR A 160 -5.73 3.01 13.75
N TYR A 161 -6.70 2.12 13.93
CA TYR A 161 -8.09 2.39 13.53
C TYR A 161 -8.66 3.64 14.22
N GLU A 162 -8.25 3.89 15.45
CA GLU A 162 -8.64 5.04 16.27
C GLU A 162 -7.86 6.31 15.97
N GLY A 163 -6.85 6.25 15.09
CA GLY A 163 -6.05 7.40 14.67
C GLY A 163 -4.78 7.64 15.49
N ARG A 164 -4.33 6.67 16.30
CA ARG A 164 -3.06 6.78 17.04
C ARG A 164 -1.88 6.54 16.09
N ILE A 165 -0.91 7.45 16.08
CA ILE A 165 0.27 7.42 15.21
C ILE A 165 1.48 6.97 16.03
N ALA A 166 2.22 5.95 15.53
CA ALA A 166 3.48 5.51 16.12
C ALA A 166 4.63 6.45 15.73
N ASP A 167 5.68 6.51 16.55
CA ASP A 167 6.93 7.19 16.19
C ASP A 167 7.74 6.31 15.20
N ILE A 168 7.28 6.34 13.94
CA ILE A 168 7.87 5.51 12.87
C ILE A 168 9.34 5.86 12.65
N GLU A 169 9.75 7.12 12.80
CA GLU A 169 11.15 7.52 12.57
C GLU A 169 12.11 6.84 13.57
N THR A 170 11.74 6.81 14.84
CA THR A 170 12.55 6.18 15.89
C THR A 170 12.51 4.64 15.75
N ILE A 171 11.33 4.09 15.42
CA ILE A 171 11.15 2.66 15.18
C ILE A 171 11.96 2.19 13.96
N ALA A 172 11.94 2.93 12.85
CA ALA A 172 12.71 2.59 11.66
C ALA A 172 14.21 2.49 11.96
N LYS A 173 14.76 3.47 12.70
CA LYS A 173 16.18 3.44 13.13
C LYS A 173 16.51 2.17 13.92
N LEU A 174 15.64 1.76 14.85
CA LEU A 174 15.83 0.53 15.63
C LEU A 174 15.77 -0.72 14.75
N VAL A 175 14.76 -0.82 13.89
CA VAL A 175 14.54 -1.97 13.00
C VAL A 175 15.72 -2.12 12.03
N HIS A 176 16.14 -1.02 11.40
CA HIS A 176 17.31 -0.99 10.51
C HIS A 176 18.62 -1.32 11.20
N SER A 177 18.74 -1.03 12.50
CA SER A 177 19.95 -1.47 13.27
C SER A 177 20.11 -2.99 13.33
N LYS A 178 19.03 -3.74 13.06
CA LYS A 178 19.03 -5.20 12.94
C LYS A 178 19.19 -5.70 11.51
N GLY A 179 19.27 -4.80 10.53
CA GLY A 179 19.41 -5.13 9.12
C GLY A 179 18.13 -5.72 8.48
N ILE A 180 16.96 -5.45 9.05
CA ILE A 180 15.66 -5.96 8.59
C ILE A 180 14.72 -4.82 8.18
N PRO A 181 13.77 -5.06 7.24
CA PRO A 181 12.84 -4.04 6.78
C PRO A 181 11.68 -3.77 7.75
N LEU A 182 11.19 -2.52 7.71
CA LEU A 182 9.98 -2.06 8.37
C LEU A 182 8.85 -1.91 7.34
N ILE A 183 7.76 -2.63 7.55
CA ILE A 183 6.52 -2.55 6.77
C ILE A 183 5.48 -1.80 7.60
N VAL A 184 4.86 -0.77 7.04
CA VAL A 184 3.80 -0.02 7.71
C VAL A 184 2.50 -0.09 6.92
N ASP A 185 1.47 -0.66 7.53
CA ASP A 185 0.10 -0.51 7.08
C ASP A 185 -0.42 0.86 7.51
N GLU A 186 -0.27 1.84 6.64
CA GLU A 186 -0.72 3.22 6.80
C GLU A 186 -2.06 3.44 6.08
N ALA A 187 -2.91 2.40 6.04
CA ALA A 187 -4.18 2.46 5.32
C ALA A 187 -5.10 3.61 5.78
N HIS A 188 -4.97 4.06 7.02
CA HIS A 188 -5.74 5.19 7.56
C HIS A 188 -4.99 6.52 7.51
N GLY A 189 -3.78 6.54 6.94
CA GLY A 189 -2.87 7.69 6.92
C GLY A 189 -2.56 8.25 5.53
N ALA A 190 -3.31 7.92 4.47
CA ALA A 190 -3.00 8.38 3.11
C ALA A 190 -2.96 9.91 2.96
N HIS A 191 -3.51 10.67 3.89
CA HIS A 191 -3.46 12.14 3.93
C HIS A 191 -2.23 12.70 4.66
N LEU A 192 -1.48 11.87 5.40
CA LEU A 192 -0.32 12.30 6.17
C LEU A 192 0.79 12.82 5.24
N GLY A 193 1.45 13.87 5.68
CA GLY A 193 2.54 14.51 4.94
C GLY A 193 2.13 15.33 3.72
N LEU A 194 0.83 15.38 3.36
CA LEU A 194 0.34 16.06 2.17
C LEU A 194 0.00 17.54 2.39
N ALA A 195 -0.15 17.97 3.63
CA ALA A 195 -0.43 19.38 3.96
C ALA A 195 0.22 19.78 5.27
N GLU A 196 0.41 21.09 5.44
CA GLU A 196 0.89 21.68 6.69
C GLU A 196 -0.07 21.35 7.84
N GLY A 197 0.48 21.00 9.00
CA GLY A 197 -0.28 20.62 10.19
C GLY A 197 -0.57 19.11 10.31
N PHE A 198 -0.38 18.32 9.27
CA PHE A 198 -0.39 16.88 9.38
C PHE A 198 0.99 16.32 9.81
N ALA A 199 0.98 15.19 10.51
CA ALA A 199 2.21 14.45 10.77
C ALA A 199 2.87 14.00 9.44
N LYS A 200 4.18 13.73 9.47
CA LYS A 200 4.88 13.08 8.37
C LYS A 200 4.25 11.69 8.11
N ASN A 201 4.22 11.27 6.85
CA ASN A 201 3.86 9.89 6.50
C ASN A 201 5.04 8.94 6.78
N SER A 202 4.76 7.64 6.78
CA SER A 202 5.75 6.61 7.12
C SER A 202 6.91 6.51 6.11
N CYS A 203 6.71 6.90 4.83
CA CYS A 203 7.82 6.98 3.87
C CYS A 203 8.84 8.03 4.29
N GLN A 204 8.37 9.23 4.66
CA GLN A 204 9.20 10.34 5.14
C GLN A 204 9.88 10.03 6.48
N CYS A 205 9.34 9.07 7.25
CA CYS A 205 9.88 8.60 8.52
C CYS A 205 10.83 7.40 8.38
N GLY A 206 11.08 6.92 7.16
CA GLY A 206 12.07 5.88 6.88
C GLY A 206 11.53 4.44 6.91
N ALA A 207 10.22 4.24 6.81
CA ALA A 207 9.69 2.89 6.56
C ALA A 207 10.04 2.42 5.14
N ASP A 208 10.31 1.11 4.98
CA ASP A 208 10.74 0.53 3.71
C ASP A 208 9.57 0.21 2.78
N LEU A 209 8.47 -0.27 3.33
CA LEU A 209 7.24 -0.59 2.60
C LEU A 209 6.05 0.05 3.30
N VAL A 210 5.31 0.90 2.59
CA VAL A 210 4.16 1.61 3.16
C VAL A 210 2.93 1.39 2.30
N ILE A 211 1.81 1.02 2.92
CA ILE A 211 0.56 0.73 2.23
C ILE A 211 -0.50 1.77 2.59
N HIS A 212 -1.01 2.48 1.58
CA HIS A 212 -2.10 3.44 1.72
C HIS A 212 -3.41 2.93 1.13
N SER A 213 -4.51 3.05 1.88
CA SER A 213 -5.88 2.98 1.32
C SER A 213 -6.33 4.40 0.98
N VAL A 214 -6.09 4.82 -0.26
CA VAL A 214 -6.36 6.19 -0.69
C VAL A 214 -7.82 6.58 -0.47
N HIS A 215 -8.74 5.64 -0.71
CA HIS A 215 -10.19 5.84 -0.57
C HIS A 215 -10.69 6.04 0.87
N LYS A 216 -9.87 5.78 1.90
CA LYS A 216 -10.31 5.96 3.30
C LYS A 216 -10.22 7.40 3.76
N THR A 217 -9.21 8.13 3.32
CA THR A 217 -8.91 9.48 3.85
C THR A 217 -8.73 10.54 2.76
N LEU A 218 -8.75 10.16 1.49
CA LEU A 218 -8.68 11.06 0.34
C LEU A 218 -9.90 10.84 -0.59
N PRO A 219 -10.27 11.83 -1.42
CA PRO A 219 -11.42 11.73 -2.33
C PRO A 219 -11.12 10.81 -3.52
N ALA A 220 -11.17 9.51 -3.30
CA ALA A 220 -10.93 8.47 -4.28
C ALA A 220 -12.01 7.39 -4.24
N LEU A 221 -12.17 6.64 -5.33
CA LEU A 221 -13.11 5.54 -5.39
C LEU A 221 -12.66 4.38 -4.50
N THR A 222 -13.62 3.62 -4.01
CA THR A 222 -13.39 2.42 -3.18
C THR A 222 -12.39 1.48 -3.85
N GLN A 223 -11.52 0.87 -3.05
CA GLN A 223 -10.38 0.02 -3.41
C GLN A 223 -9.16 0.75 -3.98
N SER A 224 -9.20 2.06 -4.18
CA SER A 224 -8.00 2.81 -4.56
C SER A 224 -6.95 2.72 -3.46
N ALA A 225 -5.77 2.21 -3.81
CA ALA A 225 -4.68 2.02 -2.87
C ALA A 225 -3.32 2.19 -3.55
N LEU A 226 -2.30 2.46 -2.74
CA LEU A 226 -0.91 2.59 -3.15
C LEU A 226 -0.02 1.69 -2.30
N LEU A 227 1.02 1.16 -2.90
CA LEU A 227 2.18 0.59 -2.22
C LEU A 227 3.39 1.48 -2.55
N HIS A 228 4.06 1.95 -1.52
CA HIS A 228 5.29 2.72 -1.62
C HIS A 228 6.47 1.87 -1.19
N VAL A 229 7.60 2.06 -1.84
CA VAL A 229 8.85 1.34 -1.57
C VAL A 229 9.97 2.35 -1.39
N ASN A 230 10.76 2.18 -0.34
CA ASN A 230 11.96 2.95 -0.04
C ASN A 230 13.17 2.04 0.14
N GLY A 231 14.35 2.50 -0.28
CA GLY A 231 15.59 1.74 -0.15
C GLY A 231 15.65 0.52 -1.08
N ARG A 232 16.53 -0.41 -0.76
CA ARG A 232 16.69 -1.69 -1.49
C ARG A 232 16.51 -2.89 -0.55
N PRO A 233 15.43 -3.01 0.20
CA PRO A 233 15.27 -4.16 1.10
C PRO A 233 14.80 -5.42 0.38
N VAL A 234 14.36 -5.31 -0.90
CA VAL A 234 13.66 -6.39 -1.60
C VAL A 234 14.09 -6.48 -3.05
N SER A 235 14.34 -7.69 -3.53
CA SER A 235 14.45 -7.96 -4.97
C SER A 235 13.07 -7.72 -5.61
N TYR A 236 12.94 -6.67 -6.40
CA TYR A 236 11.69 -6.25 -7.08
C TYR A 236 11.05 -7.32 -7.98
N THR A 237 11.75 -8.39 -8.26
CA THR A 237 11.25 -9.49 -9.10
C THR A 237 10.06 -10.24 -8.52
N HIS A 238 9.66 -9.97 -7.27
CA HIS A 238 8.55 -10.64 -6.61
C HIS A 238 7.32 -9.75 -6.37
N LEU A 239 7.41 -8.44 -6.68
CA LEU A 239 6.28 -7.50 -6.58
C LEU A 239 5.32 -7.57 -7.77
N THR A 240 5.65 -8.34 -8.80
CA THR A 240 4.65 -8.68 -9.82
C THR A 240 3.57 -9.52 -9.15
N LEU A 241 2.47 -8.84 -8.82
CA LEU A 241 1.28 -9.48 -8.28
C LEU A 241 0.81 -10.57 -9.26
N PRO A 242 0.49 -11.79 -8.78
CA PRO A 242 -0.11 -12.77 -9.65
C PRO A 242 -1.44 -12.19 -10.16
N THR A 243 -1.48 -11.92 -11.43
CA THR A 243 -2.68 -11.56 -12.17
C THR A 243 -3.41 -12.85 -12.51
N THR A 244 -4.38 -13.22 -11.73
CA THR A 244 -5.44 -14.18 -12.10
C THR A 244 -6.77 -13.67 -11.63
#